data_efd469c8eba8ca2d089cb59497dd6a61
#
_entry.id   efd469c8eba8ca2d089cb59497dd6a61
#
_cell.length_a   1.000
_cell.length_b   1.000
_cell.length_c   1.000
_cell.angle_alpha   90.00
_cell.angle_beta   90.00
_cell.angle_gamma   90.00
#
_symmetry.space_group_name_H-M   'P 1'
#
loop_
_entity.id
_entity.type
_entity.pdbx_description
1 polymer ?
#
loop_
_entity_poly.entity_id
_entity_poly.type
_entity_poly.pdbx_seq_one_letter_code
_entity_poly.pdbx_strand_id
1 'polypeptide(L)'
;MNQASTVHQLSQQLRAHASQAQIDQALHKPVIILSAPRSGSTLLFEYLTQLQGTSCIGGESHRVFRNFPHLRAENKALDSASLNEAHADPRCIELFRDNMGSLLRDISQQSFAQNPALFLQQPKRLIEKTPRNALNIPFLNKVFPDAKFIFLHRAPQQNIASIIEAWTLGLRTGRFMTFPGLPGWDRPGWCFLLPPGWRDLVGRSLAEIAAFQWRMSNQTIIQNLAKLPAEKYCK
;
A
#
# COMPACT_ATOMS: atom_id res chain seq x y z
N MET A 1 21.85 -9.79 5.47
CA MET A 1 21.19 -10.48 4.33
C MET A 1 20.84 -9.46 3.28
N ASN A 2 21.22 -9.68 2.03
CA ASN A 2 20.91 -8.76 0.94
C ASN A 2 19.43 -8.86 0.61
N GLN A 3 18.70 -7.75 0.62
CA GLN A 3 17.23 -7.72 0.47
C GLN A 3 16.73 -8.25 -0.89
N ALA A 4 17.56 -8.16 -1.94
CA ALA A 4 17.28 -8.81 -3.22
C ALA A 4 17.22 -10.35 -3.08
N SER A 5 17.96 -10.94 -2.15
CA SER A 5 17.87 -12.38 -1.86
C SER A 5 16.53 -12.74 -1.19
N THR A 6 15.98 -11.87 -0.36
CA THR A 6 14.70 -12.12 0.34
C THR A 6 13.51 -12.22 -0.61
N VAL A 7 13.42 -11.33 -1.61
CA VAL A 7 12.35 -11.36 -2.62
C VAL A 7 12.36 -12.67 -3.39
N HIS A 8 13.53 -13.07 -3.88
CA HIS A 8 13.68 -14.30 -4.65
C HIS A 8 13.45 -15.54 -3.79
N GLN A 9 13.93 -15.55 -2.54
CA GLN A 9 13.67 -16.65 -1.60
C GLN A 9 12.17 -16.84 -1.33
N LEU A 10 11.43 -15.75 -1.05
CA LEU A 10 9.99 -15.82 -0.83
C LEU A 10 9.24 -16.32 -2.08
N SER A 11 9.64 -15.86 -3.27
CA SER A 11 9.08 -16.34 -4.53
C SER A 11 9.38 -17.83 -4.74
N GLN A 12 10.62 -18.27 -4.57
CA GLN A 12 11.00 -19.68 -4.69
C GLN A 12 10.26 -20.58 -3.70
N GLN A 13 10.15 -20.16 -2.44
CA GLN A 13 9.42 -20.91 -1.42
C GLN A 13 7.93 -21.04 -1.77
N LEU A 14 7.30 -19.95 -2.23
CA LEU A 14 5.90 -20.02 -2.66
C LEU A 14 5.73 -20.95 -3.86
N ARG A 15 6.59 -20.82 -4.88
CA ARG A 15 6.50 -21.60 -6.12
C ARG A 15 6.87 -23.07 -5.96
N ALA A 16 7.50 -23.44 -4.85
CA ALA A 16 7.69 -24.86 -4.50
C ALA A 16 6.37 -25.55 -4.11
N HIS A 17 5.34 -24.78 -3.75
CA HIS A 17 4.05 -25.29 -3.27
C HIS A 17 2.85 -24.82 -4.11
N ALA A 18 2.97 -23.73 -4.85
CA ALA A 18 1.91 -23.11 -5.63
C ALA A 18 2.31 -22.93 -7.10
N SER A 19 1.47 -23.37 -8.01
CA SER A 19 1.60 -23.08 -9.44
C SER A 19 1.24 -21.60 -9.73
N GLN A 20 1.66 -21.10 -10.89
CA GLN A 20 1.29 -19.76 -11.37
C GLN A 20 -0.23 -19.57 -11.40
N ALA A 21 -0.97 -20.55 -11.90
CA ALA A 21 -2.43 -20.49 -11.95
C ALA A 21 -3.07 -20.38 -10.57
N GLN A 22 -2.52 -21.04 -9.56
CA GLN A 22 -2.99 -20.94 -8.18
C GLN A 22 -2.69 -19.56 -7.57
N ILE A 23 -1.52 -18.98 -7.86
CA ILE A 23 -1.16 -17.62 -7.43
C ILE A 23 -2.10 -16.60 -8.09
N ASP A 24 -2.36 -16.74 -9.39
CA ASP A 24 -3.27 -15.87 -10.12
C ASP A 24 -4.71 -15.97 -9.59
N GLN A 25 -5.16 -17.18 -9.27
CA GLN A 25 -6.47 -17.41 -8.65
C GLN A 25 -6.57 -16.78 -7.26
N ALA A 26 -5.55 -16.95 -6.41
CA ALA A 26 -5.52 -16.39 -5.05
C ALA A 26 -5.51 -14.87 -5.02
N LEU A 27 -4.95 -14.23 -6.06
CA LEU A 27 -4.83 -12.78 -6.22
C LEU A 27 -5.84 -12.21 -7.23
N HIS A 28 -6.86 -12.98 -7.63
CA HIS A 28 -7.86 -12.54 -8.60
C HIS A 28 -8.77 -11.45 -8.05
N LYS A 29 -8.93 -10.36 -8.81
CA LYS A 29 -9.79 -9.22 -8.48
C LYS A 29 -9.61 -8.69 -7.04
N PRO A 30 -8.40 -8.35 -6.61
CA PRO A 30 -8.20 -7.82 -5.27
C PRO A 30 -8.98 -6.52 -5.07
N VAL A 31 -9.39 -6.26 -3.83
CA VAL A 31 -9.98 -4.99 -3.43
C VAL A 31 -8.91 -4.17 -2.72
N ILE A 32 -8.61 -3.00 -3.26
CA ILE A 32 -7.57 -2.09 -2.74
C ILE A 32 -8.25 -0.83 -2.19
N ILE A 33 -8.11 -0.61 -0.88
CA ILE A 33 -8.63 0.57 -0.19
C ILE A 33 -7.63 1.72 -0.32
N LEU A 34 -8.07 2.78 -0.97
CA LEU A 34 -7.33 4.02 -1.17
C LEU A 34 -7.86 5.10 -0.25
N SER A 35 -6.98 5.82 0.43
CA SER A 35 -7.38 6.92 1.32
C SER A 35 -6.21 7.83 1.65
N ALA A 36 -6.50 9.04 2.11
CA ALA A 36 -5.53 9.81 2.87
C ALA A 36 -5.20 9.10 4.20
N PRO A 37 -4.04 9.35 4.81
CA PRO A 37 -3.76 8.88 6.17
C PRO A 37 -4.85 9.34 7.14
N ARG A 38 -5.16 8.54 8.16
CA ARG A 38 -6.13 8.87 9.23
C ARG A 38 -7.58 9.05 8.76
N SER A 39 -7.96 8.51 7.62
CA SER A 39 -9.34 8.57 7.08
C SER A 39 -10.28 7.48 7.62
N GLY A 40 -9.80 6.57 8.47
CA GLY A 40 -10.60 5.43 8.95
C GLY A 40 -10.42 4.15 8.13
N SER A 41 -9.47 4.12 7.21
CA SER A 41 -9.23 2.95 6.34
C SER A 41 -8.86 1.66 7.09
N THR A 42 -8.27 1.76 8.27
CA THR A 42 -8.01 0.60 9.13
C THR A 42 -9.31 -0.04 9.60
N LEU A 43 -10.27 0.77 10.05
CA LEU A 43 -11.59 0.29 10.48
C LEU A 43 -12.33 -0.42 9.33
N LEU A 44 -12.36 0.22 8.14
CA LEU A 44 -12.97 -0.41 6.96
C LEU A 44 -12.28 -1.73 6.59
N PHE A 45 -10.95 -1.75 6.63
CA PHE A 45 -10.16 -2.96 6.36
C PHE A 45 -10.50 -4.09 7.35
N GLU A 46 -10.56 -3.79 8.64
CA GLU A 46 -10.90 -4.74 9.70
C GLU A 46 -12.30 -5.34 9.48
N TYR A 47 -13.29 -4.51 9.14
CA TYR A 47 -14.63 -5.00 8.81
C TYR A 47 -14.64 -5.91 7.57
N LEU A 48 -13.99 -5.50 6.49
CA LEU A 48 -13.99 -6.28 5.25
C LEU A 48 -13.25 -7.61 5.41
N THR A 49 -12.17 -7.66 6.19
CA THR A 49 -11.40 -8.89 6.40
C THR A 49 -12.06 -9.89 7.35
N GLN A 50 -13.14 -9.49 8.02
CA GLN A 50 -13.98 -10.41 8.80
C GLN A 50 -15.06 -11.11 7.96
N LEU A 51 -15.25 -10.71 6.71
CA LEU A 51 -16.23 -11.35 5.83
C LEU A 51 -15.70 -12.70 5.34
N GLN A 52 -16.58 -13.69 5.25
CA GLN A 52 -16.25 -14.94 4.57
C GLN A 52 -15.90 -14.67 3.10
N GLY A 53 -15.00 -15.46 2.54
CA GLY A 53 -14.54 -15.27 1.16
C GLY A 53 -13.57 -14.09 0.99
N THR A 54 -12.95 -13.63 2.07
CA THR A 54 -11.87 -12.64 2.02
C THR A 54 -10.54 -13.20 2.51
N SER A 55 -9.47 -12.57 2.08
CA SER A 55 -8.11 -12.82 2.53
C SER A 55 -7.36 -11.50 2.67
N CYS A 56 -6.29 -11.50 3.43
CA CYS A 56 -5.39 -10.35 3.56
C CYS A 56 -3.94 -10.82 3.77
N ILE A 57 -3.01 -9.90 3.73
CA ILE A 57 -1.59 -10.18 4.04
C ILE A 57 -1.25 -9.95 5.52
N GLY A 58 -2.26 -9.76 6.39
CA GLY A 58 -2.07 -9.56 7.82
C GLY A 58 -1.50 -8.18 8.19
N GLY A 59 -1.76 -7.15 7.38
CA GLY A 59 -1.32 -5.78 7.61
C GLY A 59 -1.11 -4.99 6.32
N GLU A 60 -0.35 -3.91 6.40
CA GLU A 60 -0.10 -3.02 5.26
C GLU A 60 0.99 -3.58 4.33
N SER A 61 0.80 -3.40 3.01
CA SER A 61 1.71 -3.91 1.97
C SER A 61 3.07 -3.19 1.91
N HIS A 62 3.28 -2.14 2.69
CA HIS A 62 4.60 -1.50 2.75
C HIS A 62 5.72 -2.47 3.15
N ARG A 63 5.41 -3.55 3.86
CA ARG A 63 6.38 -4.64 4.16
C ARG A 63 6.79 -5.41 2.89
N VAL A 64 5.89 -5.52 1.90
CA VAL A 64 6.23 -6.09 0.59
C VAL A 64 7.11 -5.11 -0.18
N PHE A 65 6.70 -3.83 -0.29
CA PHE A 65 7.48 -2.80 -0.99
C PHE A 65 8.92 -2.68 -0.47
N ARG A 66 9.14 -2.86 0.84
CA ARG A 66 10.49 -2.84 1.43
C ARG A 66 11.44 -3.89 0.88
N ASN A 67 10.92 -4.99 0.35
CA ASN A 67 11.73 -6.04 -0.25
C ASN A 67 12.22 -5.66 -1.66
N PHE A 68 11.70 -4.58 -2.26
CA PHE A 68 12.04 -4.11 -3.61
C PHE A 68 12.83 -2.79 -3.54
N PRO A 69 14.18 -2.84 -3.56
CA PRO A 69 14.99 -1.63 -3.43
C PRO A 69 14.64 -0.53 -4.45
N HIS A 70 14.40 -0.91 -5.71
CA HIS A 70 14.09 0.03 -6.80
C HIS A 70 12.72 0.74 -6.65
N LEU A 71 11.82 0.23 -5.79
CA LEU A 71 10.53 0.87 -5.50
C LEU A 71 10.60 1.85 -4.34
N ARG A 72 11.72 1.92 -3.61
CA ARG A 72 11.86 2.77 -2.44
C ARG A 72 12.18 4.20 -2.85
N ALA A 73 11.64 5.15 -2.09
CA ALA A 73 11.91 6.58 -2.30
C ALA A 73 13.40 6.91 -2.17
N GLU A 74 14.11 6.24 -1.26
CA GLU A 74 15.54 6.42 -1.00
C GLU A 74 16.41 6.15 -2.23
N ASN A 75 16.00 5.20 -3.06
CA ASN A 75 16.69 4.85 -4.30
C ASN A 75 16.24 5.69 -5.52
N LYS A 76 15.32 6.63 -5.30
CA LYS A 76 14.80 7.59 -6.29
C LYS A 76 15.12 9.04 -5.90
N ALA A 77 16.28 9.27 -5.31
CA ALA A 77 16.73 10.58 -4.82
C ALA A 77 15.75 11.26 -3.82
N LEU A 78 14.87 10.48 -3.19
CA LEU A 78 13.86 10.96 -2.24
C LEU A 78 12.93 12.05 -2.79
N ASP A 79 12.69 12.07 -4.09
CA ASP A 79 11.78 13.06 -4.69
C ASP A 79 10.33 12.81 -4.29
N SER A 80 9.93 11.55 -4.24
CA SER A 80 8.64 11.10 -3.68
C SER A 80 8.60 9.60 -3.50
N ALA A 81 7.60 9.13 -2.74
CA ALA A 81 7.26 7.70 -2.66
C ALA A 81 6.26 7.26 -3.74
N SER A 82 6.00 8.09 -4.75
CA SER A 82 5.07 7.76 -5.85
C SER A 82 5.65 6.72 -6.80
N LEU A 83 4.81 5.79 -7.22
CA LEU A 83 5.11 4.77 -8.22
C LEU A 83 4.13 4.85 -9.39
N ASN A 84 4.66 4.71 -10.59
CA ASN A 84 3.89 4.65 -11.83
C ASN A 84 4.08 3.30 -12.55
N GLU A 85 3.51 3.16 -13.72
CA GLU A 85 3.57 1.93 -14.52
C GLU A 85 5.00 1.53 -14.95
N ALA A 86 5.92 2.50 -15.10
CA ALA A 86 7.30 2.22 -15.48
C ALA A 86 8.06 1.43 -14.39
N HIS A 87 7.63 1.52 -13.13
CA HIS A 87 8.22 0.78 -12.01
C HIS A 87 7.76 -0.69 -11.95
N ALA A 88 6.74 -1.07 -12.74
CA ALA A 88 6.16 -2.40 -12.79
C ALA A 88 6.56 -3.11 -14.09
N ASP A 89 7.85 -3.46 -14.22
CA ASP A 89 8.28 -4.36 -15.29
C ASP A 89 7.79 -5.79 -15.04
N PRO A 90 7.80 -6.68 -16.04
CA PRO A 90 7.25 -8.03 -15.93
C PRO A 90 7.85 -8.84 -14.76
N ARG A 91 9.14 -8.70 -14.49
CA ARG A 91 9.80 -9.41 -13.40
C ARG A 91 9.41 -8.85 -12.04
N CYS A 92 9.29 -7.52 -11.94
CA CYS A 92 8.78 -6.86 -10.74
C CYS A 92 7.35 -7.31 -10.44
N ILE A 93 6.48 -7.35 -11.44
CA ILE A 93 5.08 -7.82 -11.28
C ILE A 93 5.04 -9.24 -10.74
N GLU A 94 5.76 -10.16 -11.36
CA GLU A 94 5.84 -11.56 -10.96
C GLU A 94 6.26 -11.68 -9.49
N LEU A 95 7.40 -11.13 -9.14
CA LEU A 95 7.96 -11.20 -7.80
C LEU A 95 7.08 -10.49 -6.76
N PHE A 96 6.45 -9.37 -7.13
CA PHE A 96 5.56 -8.63 -6.22
C PHE A 96 4.30 -9.45 -5.89
N ARG A 97 3.70 -10.09 -6.89
CA ARG A 97 2.55 -11.00 -6.72
C ARG A 97 2.93 -12.21 -5.88
N ASP A 98 4.08 -12.82 -6.12
CA ASP A 98 4.58 -13.94 -5.32
C ASP A 98 4.79 -13.53 -3.86
N ASN A 99 5.39 -12.36 -3.60
CA ASN A 99 5.57 -11.84 -2.25
C ASN A 99 4.24 -11.53 -1.56
N MET A 100 3.24 -11.01 -2.28
CA MET A 100 1.89 -10.87 -1.75
C MET A 100 1.27 -12.23 -1.44
N GLY A 101 1.36 -13.19 -2.37
CA GLY A 101 0.85 -14.55 -2.22
C GLY A 101 1.44 -15.29 -1.02
N SER A 102 2.76 -15.13 -0.77
CA SER A 102 3.44 -15.76 0.38
C SER A 102 2.89 -15.32 1.74
N LEU A 103 2.22 -14.19 1.79
CA LEU A 103 1.69 -13.59 3.01
C LEU A 103 0.18 -13.76 3.18
N LEU A 104 -0.53 -14.28 2.16
CA LEU A 104 -1.98 -14.41 2.19
C LEU A 104 -2.47 -15.32 3.30
N ARG A 105 -3.47 -14.83 4.02
CA ARG A 105 -4.23 -15.57 5.03
C ARG A 105 -5.70 -15.22 4.93
N ASP A 106 -6.55 -16.22 5.18
CA ASP A 106 -7.98 -15.98 5.34
C ASP A 106 -8.37 -15.66 6.79
N ILE A 107 -9.65 -15.49 7.05
CA ILE A 107 -10.19 -15.19 8.38
C ILE A 107 -9.84 -16.29 9.41
N SER A 108 -9.70 -17.54 8.98
CA SER A 108 -9.29 -18.67 9.84
C SER A 108 -7.77 -18.77 10.00
N GLN A 109 -7.02 -17.77 9.55
CA GLN A 109 -5.55 -17.73 9.53
C GLN A 109 -4.92 -18.83 8.67
N GLN A 110 -5.70 -19.47 7.80
CA GLN A 110 -5.18 -20.44 6.85
C GLN A 110 -4.26 -19.73 5.84
N SER A 111 -3.03 -20.21 5.74
CA SER A 111 -2.01 -19.63 4.86
C SER A 111 -2.09 -20.23 3.45
N PHE A 112 -2.15 -19.36 2.44
CA PHE A 112 -2.03 -19.79 1.03
C PHE A 112 -0.68 -20.48 0.76
N ALA A 113 0.42 -19.92 1.25
CA ALA A 113 1.74 -20.47 1.01
C ALA A 113 1.97 -21.84 1.63
N GLN A 114 1.28 -22.18 2.73
CA GLN A 114 1.40 -23.47 3.39
C GLN A 114 0.54 -24.56 2.72
N ASN A 115 -0.65 -24.22 2.26
CA ASN A 115 -1.53 -25.17 1.58
C ASN A 115 -2.39 -24.45 0.52
N PRO A 116 -1.84 -24.23 -0.69
CA PRO A 116 -2.56 -23.56 -1.76
C PRO A 116 -3.86 -24.24 -2.15
N ALA A 117 -3.87 -25.57 -2.23
CA ALA A 117 -5.05 -26.33 -2.64
C ALA A 117 -6.20 -26.16 -1.65
N LEU A 118 -5.94 -26.27 -0.36
CA LEU A 118 -6.96 -26.08 0.69
C LEU A 118 -7.42 -24.61 0.73
N PHE A 119 -6.50 -23.65 0.60
CA PHE A 119 -6.85 -22.23 0.57
C PHE A 119 -7.81 -21.88 -0.58
N LEU A 120 -7.66 -22.52 -1.74
CA LEU A 120 -8.42 -22.26 -2.96
C LEU A 120 -9.72 -23.10 -3.09
N GLN A 121 -10.04 -23.96 -2.11
CA GLN A 121 -11.31 -24.72 -2.13
C GLN A 121 -12.54 -23.81 -2.18
N GLN A 122 -12.42 -22.60 -1.62
CA GLN A 122 -13.44 -21.57 -1.73
C GLN A 122 -12.83 -20.30 -2.32
N PRO A 123 -13.54 -19.60 -3.22
CA PRO A 123 -13.07 -18.33 -3.77
C PRO A 123 -12.84 -17.32 -2.65
N LYS A 124 -11.65 -16.73 -2.63
CA LYS A 124 -11.28 -15.68 -1.67
C LYS A 124 -10.79 -14.45 -2.43
N ARG A 125 -11.15 -13.29 -1.92
CA ARG A 125 -10.72 -12.00 -2.49
C ARG A 125 -9.76 -11.32 -1.54
N LEU A 126 -8.57 -10.98 -2.04
CA LEU A 126 -7.61 -10.18 -1.28
C LEU A 126 -8.19 -8.80 -0.99
N ILE A 127 -8.19 -8.42 0.28
CA ILE A 127 -8.41 -7.04 0.74
C ILE A 127 -7.05 -6.44 1.09
N GLU A 128 -6.70 -5.35 0.44
CA GLU A 128 -5.46 -4.62 0.67
C GLU A 128 -5.77 -3.19 1.15
N LYS A 129 -5.05 -2.75 2.18
CA LYS A 129 -5.13 -1.38 2.68
C LYS A 129 -3.75 -0.90 3.11
N THR A 130 -3.26 0.10 2.42
CA THR A 130 -2.05 0.84 2.77
C THR A 130 -2.22 2.29 2.34
N PRO A 131 -2.31 3.26 3.26
CA PRO A 131 -2.56 4.66 2.90
C PRO A 131 -1.56 5.24 1.90
N ARG A 132 -0.30 4.75 1.88
CA ARG A 132 0.70 5.16 0.88
C ARG A 132 0.32 4.78 -0.55
N ASN A 133 -0.56 3.81 -0.74
CA ASN A 133 -1.05 3.39 -2.05
C ASN A 133 -1.90 4.46 -2.74
N ALA A 134 -2.29 5.52 -2.04
CA ALA A 134 -2.82 6.74 -2.65
C ALA A 134 -1.89 7.32 -3.74
N LEU A 135 -0.57 7.10 -3.62
CA LEU A 135 0.43 7.58 -4.58
C LEU A 135 0.80 6.51 -5.64
N ASN A 136 0.30 5.28 -5.54
CA ASN A 136 0.80 4.12 -6.29
C ASN A 136 -0.25 3.47 -7.20
N ILE A 137 -1.35 4.16 -7.50
CA ILE A 137 -2.49 3.58 -8.24
C ILE A 137 -2.08 3.07 -9.63
N PRO A 138 -1.29 3.78 -10.46
CA PRO A 138 -0.88 3.26 -11.76
C PRO A 138 -0.01 2.00 -11.65
N PHE A 139 0.91 1.95 -10.68
CA PHE A 139 1.71 0.76 -10.37
C PHE A 139 0.81 -0.42 -9.99
N LEU A 140 -0.10 -0.21 -9.03
CA LEU A 140 -0.99 -1.27 -8.53
C LEU A 140 -1.96 -1.77 -9.59
N ASN A 141 -2.49 -0.88 -10.44
CA ASN A 141 -3.35 -1.27 -11.55
C ASN A 141 -2.62 -2.11 -12.60
N LYS A 142 -1.30 -1.89 -12.77
CA LYS A 142 -0.48 -2.72 -13.66
C LYS A 142 -0.12 -4.06 -13.03
N VAL A 143 0.16 -4.11 -11.72
CA VAL A 143 0.41 -5.36 -10.98
C VAL A 143 -0.86 -6.22 -10.87
N PHE A 144 -2.02 -5.58 -10.69
CA PHE A 144 -3.32 -6.21 -10.53
C PHE A 144 -4.32 -5.60 -11.52
N PRO A 145 -4.29 -5.99 -12.81
CA PRO A 145 -5.10 -5.35 -13.84
C PRO A 145 -6.61 -5.57 -13.67
N ASP A 146 -7.01 -6.53 -12.86
CA ASP A 146 -8.40 -6.84 -12.49
C ASP A 146 -8.81 -6.27 -11.11
N ALA A 147 -7.94 -5.51 -10.45
CA ALA A 147 -8.22 -4.91 -9.14
C ALA A 147 -9.46 -4.02 -9.16
N LYS A 148 -10.15 -4.01 -8.01
CA LYS A 148 -11.21 -3.05 -7.68
C LYS A 148 -10.70 -2.10 -6.60
N PHE A 149 -11.00 -0.82 -6.72
CA PHE A 149 -10.55 0.20 -5.80
C PHE A 149 -11.73 0.77 -5.00
N ILE A 150 -11.54 0.91 -3.69
CA ILE A 150 -12.46 1.64 -2.82
C ILE A 150 -11.77 2.95 -2.44
N PHE A 151 -12.34 4.08 -2.82
CA PHE A 151 -11.87 5.38 -2.38
C PHE A 151 -12.60 5.80 -1.11
N LEU A 152 -11.95 5.62 0.04
CA LEU A 152 -12.47 6.09 1.33
C LEU A 152 -12.04 7.54 1.55
N HIS A 153 -13.03 8.41 1.65
CA HIS A 153 -12.86 9.84 1.87
C HIS A 153 -13.39 10.26 3.25
N ARG A 154 -12.68 11.17 3.91
CA ARG A 154 -13.10 11.80 5.16
C ARG A 154 -13.08 13.32 5.03
N ALA A 155 -14.03 14.01 5.68
CA ALA A 155 -14.10 15.47 5.70
C ALA A 155 -12.75 16.12 6.08
N PRO A 156 -12.32 17.18 5.35
CA PRO A 156 -10.97 17.73 5.48
C PRO A 156 -10.63 18.18 6.90
N GLN A 157 -11.52 18.89 7.58
CA GLN A 157 -11.24 19.43 8.91
C GLN A 157 -10.90 18.33 9.92
N GLN A 158 -11.71 17.28 9.97
CA GLN A 158 -11.51 16.16 10.89
C GLN A 158 -10.29 15.32 10.51
N ASN A 159 -10.05 15.13 9.20
CA ASN A 159 -8.94 14.32 8.74
C ASN A 159 -7.59 15.03 8.97
N ILE A 160 -7.52 16.32 8.62
CA ILE A 160 -6.32 17.14 8.80
C ILE A 160 -5.99 17.25 10.29
N ALA A 161 -6.97 17.50 11.17
CA ALA A 161 -6.76 17.50 12.62
C ALA A 161 -6.14 16.18 13.12
N SER A 162 -6.67 15.04 12.66
CA SER A 162 -6.15 13.71 13.03
C SER A 162 -4.74 13.44 12.44
N ILE A 163 -4.40 14.03 11.29
CA ILE A 163 -3.03 13.95 10.75
C ILE A 163 -2.08 14.80 11.60
N ILE A 164 -2.48 16.02 12.04
CA ILE A 164 -1.67 16.88 12.92
C ILE A 164 -1.37 16.17 14.24
N GLU A 165 -2.38 15.58 14.88
CA GLU A 165 -2.20 14.80 16.13
C GLU A 165 -1.20 13.66 15.94
N ALA A 166 -1.33 12.92 14.84
CA ALA A 166 -0.43 11.82 14.53
C ALA A 166 0.99 12.29 14.21
N TRP A 167 1.18 13.43 13.54
CA TRP A 167 2.49 14.05 13.34
C TRP A 167 3.12 14.48 14.68
N THR A 168 2.35 15.15 15.55
CA THR A 168 2.81 15.54 16.88
C THR A 168 3.29 14.33 17.68
N LEU A 169 2.51 13.25 17.65
CA LEU A 169 2.91 11.99 18.30
C LEU A 169 4.15 11.39 17.61
N GLY A 170 4.19 11.42 16.28
CA GLY A 170 5.30 10.88 15.50
C GLY A 170 6.63 11.57 15.78
N LEU A 171 6.64 12.89 15.84
CA LEU A 171 7.84 13.67 16.17
C LEU A 171 8.35 13.40 17.59
N ARG A 172 7.44 13.08 18.52
CA ARG A 172 7.78 12.79 19.91
C ARG A 172 8.25 11.35 20.14
N THR A 173 7.68 10.37 19.41
CA THR A 173 7.82 8.94 19.74
C THR A 173 8.39 8.09 18.59
N GLY A 174 8.53 8.64 17.39
CA GLY A 174 8.85 7.89 16.17
C GLY A 174 7.66 7.13 15.56
N ARG A 175 6.50 7.07 16.23
CA ARG A 175 5.30 6.42 15.68
C ARG A 175 4.84 7.14 14.42
N PHE A 176 4.42 6.41 13.39
CA PHE A 176 4.05 6.93 12.06
C PHE A 176 5.20 7.55 11.25
N MET A 177 6.41 7.66 11.81
CA MET A 177 7.57 8.15 11.09
C MET A 177 8.01 7.14 10.03
N THR A 178 7.97 7.57 8.79
CA THR A 178 8.27 6.73 7.63
C THR A 178 9.69 6.93 7.14
N PHE A 179 10.16 8.16 7.19
CA PHE A 179 11.49 8.56 6.74
C PHE A 179 12.19 9.31 7.90
N PRO A 180 12.82 8.58 8.84
CA PRO A 180 13.65 9.20 9.87
C PRO A 180 14.87 9.83 9.21
N GLY A 181 15.27 11.01 9.68
CA GLY A 181 16.45 11.70 9.14
C GLY A 181 16.35 12.03 7.65
N LEU A 182 15.14 12.33 7.14
CA LEU A 182 14.91 12.65 5.73
C LEU A 182 15.83 13.81 5.28
N PRO A 183 16.75 13.61 4.30
CA PRO A 183 17.67 14.64 3.86
C PRO A 183 16.99 15.91 3.34
N GLY A 184 17.42 17.06 3.82
CA GLY A 184 16.82 18.36 3.48
C GLY A 184 15.51 18.68 4.21
N TRP A 185 15.12 17.87 5.20
CA TRP A 185 13.98 18.10 6.06
C TRP A 185 14.41 18.72 7.39
N ASP A 186 13.65 19.68 7.91
CA ASP A 186 13.97 20.49 9.09
C ASP A 186 13.50 19.88 10.44
N ARG A 187 12.96 18.66 10.41
CA ARG A 187 12.49 17.94 11.61
C ARG A 187 13.13 16.54 11.68
N PRO A 188 13.05 15.85 12.84
CA PRO A 188 13.67 14.53 13.02
C PRO A 188 13.30 13.48 11.99
N GLY A 189 12.17 13.65 11.30
CA GLY A 189 11.75 12.78 10.20
C GLY A 189 10.38 13.14 9.66
N TRP A 190 9.99 12.45 8.61
CA TRP A 190 8.71 12.63 7.92
C TRP A 190 7.74 11.51 8.27
N CYS A 191 6.48 11.86 8.56
CA CYS A 191 5.42 10.90 8.86
C CYS A 191 4.56 10.59 7.64
N PHE A 192 4.06 9.35 7.53
CA PHE A 192 3.16 8.87 6.48
C PHE A 192 3.77 8.83 5.07
N LEU A 193 2.94 9.05 4.04
CA LEU A 193 3.36 9.06 2.64
C LEU A 193 4.21 10.30 2.31
N LEU A 194 5.13 10.15 1.36
CA LEU A 194 6.00 11.22 0.87
C LEU A 194 5.55 11.62 -0.54
N PRO A 195 4.66 12.63 -0.69
CA PRO A 195 4.16 13.06 -1.99
C PRO A 195 5.20 13.92 -2.74
N PRO A 196 5.10 14.05 -4.05
CA PRO A 196 5.87 15.06 -4.79
C PRO A 196 5.64 16.47 -4.22
N GLY A 197 6.68 17.31 -4.22
CA GLY A 197 6.60 18.68 -3.71
C GLY A 197 6.73 18.81 -2.19
N TRP A 198 7.08 17.74 -1.47
CA TRP A 198 7.25 17.78 -0.02
C TRP A 198 8.35 18.77 0.44
N ARG A 199 9.34 19.05 -0.43
CA ARG A 199 10.44 19.97 -0.10
C ARG A 199 9.97 21.42 0.10
N ASP A 200 8.86 21.82 -0.51
CA ASP A 200 8.26 23.15 -0.37
C ASP A 200 7.64 23.37 1.02
N LEU A 201 7.61 22.31 1.83
CA LEU A 201 7.04 22.33 3.19
C LEU A 201 8.10 22.51 4.28
N VAL A 202 9.38 22.62 3.93
CA VAL A 202 10.44 22.96 4.88
C VAL A 202 10.13 24.32 5.53
N GLY A 203 10.17 24.36 6.86
CA GLY A 203 9.80 25.55 7.65
C GLY A 203 8.29 25.78 7.80
N ARG A 204 7.43 24.97 7.17
CA ARG A 204 5.98 25.14 7.28
C ARG A 204 5.42 24.53 8.59
N SER A 205 4.26 25.02 9.00
CA SER A 205 3.53 24.49 10.16
C SER A 205 3.04 23.07 9.95
N LEU A 206 2.77 22.33 11.04
CA LEU A 206 2.15 21.00 10.94
C LEU A 206 0.77 21.04 10.29
N ALA A 207 0.04 22.15 10.43
CA ALA A 207 -1.25 22.32 9.76
C ALA A 207 -1.11 22.37 8.23
N GLU A 208 -0.12 23.12 7.72
CA GLU A 208 0.19 23.18 6.28
C GLU A 208 0.66 21.82 5.74
N ILE A 209 1.52 21.13 6.49
CA ILE A 209 2.01 19.80 6.13
C ILE A 209 0.87 18.79 6.07
N ALA A 210 0.01 18.77 7.08
CA ALA A 210 -1.15 17.86 7.14
C ALA A 210 -2.17 18.15 6.03
N ALA A 211 -2.47 19.42 5.78
CA ALA A 211 -3.34 19.85 4.70
C ALA A 211 -2.76 19.45 3.33
N PHE A 212 -1.46 19.62 3.12
CA PHE A 212 -0.78 19.18 1.91
C PHE A 212 -0.89 17.66 1.72
N GLN A 213 -0.58 16.86 2.74
CA GLN A 213 -0.68 15.41 2.66
C GLN A 213 -2.11 14.95 2.38
N TRP A 214 -3.10 15.55 3.04
CA TRP A 214 -4.52 15.29 2.78
C TRP A 214 -4.89 15.62 1.33
N ARG A 215 -4.56 16.83 0.88
CA ARG A 215 -4.82 17.29 -0.49
C ARG A 215 -4.17 16.39 -1.52
N MET A 216 -2.86 16.14 -1.40
CA MET A 216 -2.11 15.34 -2.36
C MET A 216 -2.60 13.91 -2.45
N SER A 217 -2.95 13.29 -1.31
CA SER A 217 -3.54 11.94 -1.29
C SER A 217 -4.85 11.89 -2.08
N ASN A 218 -5.80 12.77 -1.73
CA ASN A 218 -7.12 12.75 -2.35
C ASN A 218 -7.08 13.16 -3.83
N GLN A 219 -6.29 14.18 -4.17
CA GLN A 219 -6.14 14.65 -5.54
C GLN A 219 -5.50 13.58 -6.43
N THR A 220 -4.45 12.91 -5.96
CA THR A 220 -3.80 11.83 -6.69
C THR A 220 -4.75 10.65 -6.90
N ILE A 221 -5.56 10.29 -5.88
CA ILE A 221 -6.56 9.23 -6.01
C ILE A 221 -7.60 9.63 -7.08
N ILE A 222 -8.19 10.81 -6.98
CA ILE A 222 -9.22 11.28 -7.92
C ILE A 222 -8.69 11.29 -9.35
N GLN A 223 -7.49 11.87 -9.57
CA GLN A 223 -6.88 11.97 -10.90
C GLN A 223 -6.55 10.62 -11.52
N ASN A 224 -6.14 9.63 -10.74
CA ASN A 224 -5.80 8.31 -11.26
C ASN A 224 -7.04 7.44 -11.45
N LEU A 225 -8.01 7.48 -10.55
CA LEU A 225 -9.26 6.74 -10.72
C LEU A 225 -10.06 7.25 -11.91
N ALA A 226 -10.04 8.56 -12.21
CA ALA A 226 -10.69 9.13 -13.39
C ALA A 226 -10.16 8.59 -14.74
N LYS A 227 -8.96 7.98 -14.74
CA LYS A 227 -8.37 7.33 -15.93
C LYS A 227 -8.77 5.86 -16.07
N LEU A 228 -9.43 5.30 -15.05
CA LEU A 228 -9.86 3.91 -15.04
C LEU A 228 -11.34 3.80 -15.43
N PRO A 229 -11.77 2.66 -15.98
CA PRO A 229 -13.19 2.37 -16.18
C PRO A 229 -13.99 2.51 -14.88
N ALA A 230 -15.23 3.05 -14.98
CA ALA A 230 -16.06 3.35 -13.81
C ALA A 230 -16.34 2.12 -12.93
N GLU A 231 -16.45 0.94 -13.54
CA GLU A 231 -16.67 -0.33 -12.84
C GLU A 231 -15.48 -0.79 -12.00
N LYS A 232 -14.31 -0.17 -12.13
CA LYS A 232 -13.11 -0.51 -11.35
C LYS A 232 -13.07 0.12 -9.97
N TYR A 233 -13.91 1.10 -9.68
CA TYR A 233 -13.85 1.77 -8.37
C TYR A 233 -15.22 2.20 -7.84
N CYS A 234 -15.28 2.40 -6.53
CA CYS A 234 -16.39 3.06 -5.84
C CYS A 234 -15.85 4.08 -4.83
N LYS A 235 -16.74 5.02 -4.43
CA LYS A 235 -16.45 6.06 -3.44
C LYS A 235 -17.39 5.91 -2.26
#